data_2a9089bae13ab700367f1d717bccae9a
#
_entry.id   2a9089bae13ab700367f1d717bccae9a
#
_cell.length_a   1.000
_cell.length_b   1.000
_cell.length_c   1.000
_cell.angle_alpha   90.00
_cell.angle_beta   90.00
_cell.angle_gamma   90.00
#
_symmetry.space_group_name_H-M   'P 1'
#
loop_
_entity.id
_entity.type
_entity.pdbx_description
1 polymer ?
#
loop_
_entity_poly.entity_id
_entity_poly.type
_entity_poly.pdbx_seq_one_letter_code
_entity_poly.pdbx_strand_id
1 'polypeptide(L)'
;MDIGIYSAGLNRRDTEHSILVAGIQSVYKRACDLGAFDLVLIDEAHMIPPSGEGMYRTFLQDAMVVNPNLRVIGLTATPFRMTSGMICGPDNLLNEICFEVGVRELIVQGYLCPLKSKAGRQKADTSGLHLRGGEFIASEVEDLMDQDALVSSACSEIIEHTASRNSVLVFAAGISHARHIQTLLQQRTRQEVGLVTGDTPAGERAEL
;
A
#
# COMPACT_ATOMS: atom_id res chain seq x y z
N MET A 1 18.11 20.32 5.84
CA MET A 1 16.75 20.32 6.39
C MET A 1 16.70 19.27 7.47
N ASP A 2 16.28 19.63 8.67
CA ASP A 2 16.25 18.69 9.80
C ASP A 2 14.87 18.03 9.87
N ILE A 3 14.83 16.69 9.70
CA ILE A 3 13.60 15.91 9.60
C ILE A 3 13.57 14.92 10.76
N GLY A 4 12.52 15.00 11.57
CA GLY A 4 12.23 14.04 12.62
C GLY A 4 11.47 12.82 12.11
N ILE A 5 11.60 11.71 12.83
CA ILE A 5 10.86 10.47 12.57
C ILE A 5 10.11 10.05 13.84
N TYR A 6 8.80 9.80 13.71
CA TYR A 6 7.98 9.25 14.78
C TYR A 6 7.35 7.92 14.35
N SER A 7 7.99 6.84 14.71
CA SER A 7 7.56 5.50 14.32
C SER A 7 7.93 4.46 15.37
N ALA A 8 6.93 3.74 15.86
CA ALA A 8 7.15 2.63 16.78
C ALA A 8 7.96 1.49 16.13
N GLY A 9 7.70 1.21 14.85
CA GLY A 9 8.42 0.17 14.11
C GLY A 9 9.91 0.47 13.90
N LEU A 10 10.29 1.76 13.90
CA LEU A 10 11.69 2.21 13.81
C LEU A 10 12.29 2.56 15.18
N ASN A 11 11.53 2.38 16.25
CA ASN A 11 11.89 2.77 17.61
C ASN A 11 12.39 4.23 17.72
N ARG A 12 11.78 5.16 16.95
CA ARG A 12 12.07 6.59 16.95
C ARG A 12 10.86 7.39 17.37
N ARG A 13 11.10 8.45 18.16
CA ARG A 13 10.05 9.31 18.73
C ARG A 13 10.51 10.77 18.78
N ASP A 14 10.95 11.26 17.62
CA ASP A 14 11.40 12.65 17.50
C ASP A 14 10.17 13.59 17.56
N THR A 15 10.27 14.70 18.30
CA THR A 15 9.16 15.65 18.49
C THR A 15 9.55 17.12 18.20
N GLU A 16 10.83 17.43 18.21
CA GLU A 16 11.35 18.81 18.15
C GLU A 16 11.80 19.24 16.74
N HIS A 17 11.09 18.79 15.70
CA HIS A 17 11.45 19.08 14.32
C HIS A 17 10.30 19.80 13.61
N SER A 18 10.65 20.75 12.74
CA SER A 18 9.65 21.47 11.92
C SER A 18 9.02 20.59 10.84
N ILE A 19 9.69 19.50 10.44
CA ILE A 19 9.15 18.46 9.56
C ILE A 19 9.23 17.13 10.30
N LEU A 20 8.11 16.43 10.40
CA LEU A 20 8.00 15.15 11.07
C LEU A 20 7.40 14.11 10.13
N VAL A 21 8.12 13.03 9.89
CA VAL A 21 7.60 11.85 9.20
C VAL A 21 7.12 10.84 10.22
N ALA A 22 5.84 10.49 10.19
CA ALA A 22 5.23 9.67 11.23
C ALA A 22 4.32 8.58 10.69
N GLY A 23 4.31 7.42 11.34
CA GLY A 23 3.30 6.39 11.10
C GLY A 23 2.02 6.70 11.89
N ILE A 24 0.86 6.68 11.24
CA ILE A 24 -0.42 7.04 11.87
C ILE A 24 -0.70 6.21 13.13
N GLN A 25 -0.36 4.92 13.15
CA GLN A 25 -0.53 4.05 14.32
C GLN A 25 0.27 4.53 15.53
N SER A 26 1.36 5.27 15.30
CA SER A 26 2.24 5.78 16.37
C SER A 26 1.77 7.12 16.92
N VAL A 27 1.07 7.93 16.12
CA VAL A 27 0.77 9.34 16.45
C VAL A 27 -0.71 9.68 16.64
N TYR A 28 -1.65 8.79 16.29
CA TYR A 28 -3.08 9.14 16.21
C TYR A 28 -3.70 9.66 17.53
N LYS A 29 -3.13 9.33 18.68
CA LYS A 29 -3.56 9.85 20.00
C LYS A 29 -2.58 10.88 20.58
N ARG A 30 -1.69 11.43 19.80
CA ARG A 30 -0.60 12.27 20.28
C ARG A 30 -0.49 13.61 19.56
N ALA A 31 -1.50 14.03 18.84
CA ALA A 31 -1.48 15.31 18.13
C ALA A 31 -1.17 16.48 19.08
N CYS A 32 -1.77 16.49 20.29
CA CYS A 32 -1.51 17.51 21.28
C CYS A 32 -0.07 17.49 21.85
N ASP A 33 0.57 16.31 21.88
CA ASP A 33 1.94 16.18 22.39
C ASP A 33 2.98 16.62 21.35
N LEU A 34 2.62 16.57 20.06
CA LEU A 34 3.52 16.90 18.95
C LEU A 34 3.58 18.39 18.63
N GLY A 35 2.67 19.18 19.20
CA GLY A 35 2.59 20.63 18.99
C GLY A 35 1.82 21.04 17.75
N ALA A 36 1.90 22.34 17.40
CA ALA A 36 1.15 22.91 16.29
C ALA A 36 1.87 22.67 14.95
N PHE A 37 1.17 22.06 14.01
CA PHE A 37 1.58 21.99 12.61
C PHE A 37 0.66 22.86 11.75
N ASP A 38 1.22 23.52 10.73
CA ASP A 38 0.45 24.30 9.76
C ASP A 38 -0.08 23.43 8.61
N LEU A 39 0.60 22.31 8.34
CA LEU A 39 0.30 21.42 7.24
C LEU A 39 0.48 19.96 7.65
N VAL A 40 -0.50 19.13 7.31
CA VAL A 40 -0.41 17.66 7.36
C VAL A 40 -0.53 17.11 5.94
N LEU A 41 0.48 16.37 5.51
CA LEU A 41 0.46 15.60 4.28
C LEU A 41 0.14 14.14 4.61
N ILE A 42 -0.87 13.57 3.97
CA ILE A 42 -1.27 12.18 4.19
C ILE A 42 -1.06 11.41 2.90
N ASP A 43 -0.10 10.50 2.93
CA ASP A 43 0.08 9.54 1.83
C ASP A 43 -0.98 8.45 1.92
N GLU A 44 -1.35 7.87 0.77
CA GLU A 44 -2.44 6.89 0.62
C GLU A 44 -3.75 7.39 1.27
N ALA A 45 -4.14 8.62 0.97
CA ALA A 45 -5.30 9.29 1.59
C ALA A 45 -6.63 8.53 1.39
N HIS A 46 -6.70 7.59 0.44
CA HIS A 46 -7.83 6.68 0.29
C HIS A 46 -8.05 5.77 1.51
N MET A 47 -7.04 5.59 2.36
CA MET A 47 -7.13 4.85 3.63
C MET A 47 -7.93 5.59 4.71
N ILE A 48 -8.18 6.91 4.56
CA ILE A 48 -8.97 7.69 5.53
C ILE A 48 -10.43 7.26 5.44
N PRO A 49 -11.07 6.75 6.51
CA PRO A 49 -12.46 6.32 6.46
C PRO A 49 -13.41 7.46 6.04
N PRO A 50 -14.45 7.20 5.22
CA PRO A 50 -15.38 8.23 4.77
C PRO A 50 -16.19 8.82 5.93
N SER A 51 -16.50 8.04 6.94
CA SER A 51 -17.27 8.43 8.13
C SER A 51 -16.84 7.63 9.35
N GLY A 52 -17.30 8.05 10.53
CA GLY A 52 -17.04 7.37 11.79
C GLY A 52 -15.68 7.71 12.39
N GLU A 53 -15.29 6.92 13.39
CA GLU A 53 -14.02 7.03 14.09
C GLU A 53 -12.92 6.27 13.35
N GLY A 54 -11.70 6.79 13.40
CA GLY A 54 -10.53 6.16 12.81
C GLY A 54 -9.27 6.93 13.17
N MET A 55 -8.11 6.27 13.13
CA MET A 55 -6.84 6.87 13.55
C MET A 55 -6.56 8.22 12.88
N TYR A 56 -6.80 8.34 11.58
CA TYR A 56 -6.61 9.60 10.84
C TYR A 56 -7.58 10.69 11.33
N ARG A 57 -8.85 10.35 11.53
CA ARG A 57 -9.86 11.35 11.98
C ARG A 57 -9.58 11.80 13.40
N THR A 58 -9.26 10.89 14.32
CA THR A 58 -8.85 11.22 15.69
C THR A 58 -7.64 12.16 15.67
N PHE A 59 -6.59 11.81 14.93
CA PHE A 59 -5.40 12.65 14.83
C PHE A 59 -5.70 14.05 14.32
N LEU A 60 -6.46 14.16 13.22
CA LEU A 60 -6.76 15.44 12.60
C LEU A 60 -7.68 16.30 13.46
N GLN A 61 -8.66 15.71 14.15
CA GLN A 61 -9.51 16.41 15.10
C GLN A 61 -8.69 17.02 16.24
N ASP A 62 -7.81 16.24 16.86
CA ASP A 62 -6.95 16.72 17.94
C ASP A 62 -5.93 17.76 17.42
N ALA A 63 -5.36 17.57 16.24
CA ALA A 63 -4.43 18.52 15.62
C ALA A 63 -5.10 19.86 15.29
N MET A 64 -6.37 19.84 14.84
CA MET A 64 -7.16 21.06 14.61
C MET A 64 -7.56 21.79 15.91
N VAL A 65 -7.64 21.09 17.04
CA VAL A 65 -7.78 21.74 18.35
C VAL A 65 -6.51 22.53 18.70
N VAL A 66 -5.33 21.96 18.38
CA VAL A 66 -4.04 22.62 18.62
C VAL A 66 -3.81 23.79 17.65
N ASN A 67 -4.11 23.61 16.38
CA ASN A 67 -4.04 24.65 15.35
C ASN A 67 -5.30 24.66 14.47
N PRO A 68 -6.28 25.53 14.73
CA PRO A 68 -7.51 25.63 13.94
C PRO A 68 -7.29 26.02 12.46
N ASN A 69 -6.12 26.54 12.11
CA ASN A 69 -5.74 26.89 10.74
C ASN A 69 -4.98 25.77 10.01
N LEU A 70 -4.90 24.58 10.62
CA LEU A 70 -4.25 23.42 10.02
C LEU A 70 -4.82 23.14 8.63
N ARG A 71 -3.94 22.94 7.66
CA ARG A 71 -4.27 22.48 6.32
C ARG A 71 -3.94 21.02 6.17
N VAL A 72 -4.81 20.30 5.43
CA VAL A 72 -4.63 18.87 5.17
C VAL A 72 -4.58 18.63 3.66
N ILE A 73 -3.54 17.97 3.20
CA ILE A 73 -3.40 17.55 1.81
C ILE A 73 -3.26 16.03 1.78
N GLY A 74 -4.13 15.37 1.02
CA GLY A 74 -4.08 13.94 0.76
C GLY A 74 -3.40 13.65 -0.57
N LEU A 75 -2.49 12.68 -0.60
CA LEU A 75 -1.88 12.13 -1.79
C LEU A 75 -2.45 10.73 -2.01
N THR A 76 -2.86 10.40 -3.23
CA THR A 76 -3.33 9.05 -3.56
C THR A 76 -3.32 8.80 -5.06
N ALA A 77 -3.02 7.59 -5.47
CA ALA A 77 -3.18 7.13 -6.85
C ALA A 77 -4.64 6.71 -7.16
N THR A 78 -5.46 6.49 -6.13
CA THR A 78 -6.83 6.00 -6.25
C THR A 78 -7.80 6.88 -5.43
N PRO A 79 -8.26 8.03 -5.99
CA PRO A 79 -9.11 8.97 -5.25
C PRO A 79 -10.56 8.49 -5.07
N PHE A 80 -10.82 7.20 -5.21
CA PHE A 80 -12.14 6.58 -5.08
C PHE A 80 -12.08 5.27 -4.31
N ARG A 81 -13.23 4.88 -3.76
CA ARG A 81 -13.45 3.57 -3.15
C ARG A 81 -14.58 2.85 -3.87
N MET A 82 -14.45 1.53 -3.99
CA MET A 82 -15.47 0.69 -4.63
C MET A 82 -16.85 0.80 -3.97
N THR A 83 -16.88 0.99 -2.66
CA THR A 83 -18.10 1.00 -1.85
C THR A 83 -18.70 2.39 -1.61
N SER A 84 -17.89 3.45 -1.58
CA SER A 84 -18.32 4.81 -1.17
C SER A 84 -18.04 5.90 -2.20
N GLY A 85 -17.48 5.55 -3.36
CA GLY A 85 -17.21 6.51 -4.43
C GLY A 85 -15.99 7.39 -4.15
N MET A 86 -16.00 8.63 -4.66
CA MET A 86 -14.89 9.57 -4.53
C MET A 86 -14.58 9.92 -3.08
N ILE A 87 -13.29 9.96 -2.73
CA ILE A 87 -12.84 10.37 -1.38
C ILE A 87 -12.83 11.87 -1.18
N CYS A 88 -12.88 12.62 -2.28
CA CYS A 88 -12.88 14.08 -2.31
C CYS A 88 -14.28 14.59 -2.69
N GLY A 89 -14.74 15.64 -2.00
CA GLY A 89 -16.03 16.27 -2.26
C GLY A 89 -16.38 17.31 -1.20
N PRO A 90 -17.36 18.19 -1.47
CA PRO A 90 -17.65 19.36 -0.63
C PRO A 90 -17.89 19.04 0.85
N ASP A 91 -18.50 17.89 1.13
CA ASP A 91 -18.87 17.45 2.48
C ASP A 91 -17.83 16.46 3.08
N ASN A 92 -16.77 16.18 2.35
CA ASN A 92 -15.73 15.26 2.80
C ASN A 92 -14.60 15.99 3.52
N LEU A 93 -13.79 15.25 4.27
CA LEU A 93 -12.58 15.77 4.91
C LEU A 93 -11.62 16.40 3.88
N LEU A 94 -11.47 15.77 2.74
CA LEU A 94 -10.77 16.28 1.57
C LEU A 94 -11.82 16.85 0.62
N ASN A 95 -11.91 18.15 0.53
CA ASN A 95 -13.03 18.84 -0.10
C ASN A 95 -12.80 19.16 -1.58
N GLU A 96 -11.56 19.25 -2.03
CA GLU A 96 -11.22 19.66 -3.39
C GLU A 96 -9.98 18.88 -3.90
N ILE A 97 -9.95 18.62 -5.21
CA ILE A 97 -8.76 18.08 -5.90
C ILE A 97 -7.93 19.27 -6.36
N CYS A 98 -6.78 19.49 -5.75
CA CYS A 98 -5.90 20.61 -6.09
C CYS A 98 -4.95 20.30 -7.26
N PHE A 99 -4.66 19.02 -7.50
CA PHE A 99 -3.80 18.58 -8.59
C PHE A 99 -4.09 17.13 -8.99
N GLU A 100 -4.09 16.86 -10.28
CA GLU A 100 -4.24 15.51 -10.84
C GLU A 100 -3.27 15.32 -12.01
N VAL A 101 -2.65 14.15 -12.08
CA VAL A 101 -1.83 13.73 -13.21
C VAL A 101 -2.17 12.30 -13.62
N GLY A 102 -2.43 12.09 -14.90
CA GLY A 102 -2.83 10.77 -15.44
C GLY A 102 -1.64 9.82 -15.63
N VAL A 103 -1.89 8.51 -15.47
CA VAL A 103 -0.89 7.45 -15.72
C VAL A 103 -0.28 7.56 -17.13
N ARG A 104 -1.09 7.87 -18.16
CA ARG A 104 -0.63 8.04 -19.52
C ARG A 104 0.35 9.20 -19.65
N GLU A 105 0.09 10.30 -18.99
CA GLU A 105 0.97 11.46 -18.96
C GLU A 105 2.32 11.11 -18.33
N LEU A 106 2.30 10.43 -17.17
CA LEU A 106 3.51 9.97 -16.48
C LEU A 106 4.32 8.97 -17.31
N ILE A 107 3.67 8.13 -18.12
CA ILE A 107 4.35 7.25 -19.08
C ILE A 107 5.02 8.06 -20.18
N VAL A 108 4.33 9.06 -20.75
CA VAL A 108 4.89 9.92 -21.80
C VAL A 108 6.07 10.74 -21.28
N GLN A 109 5.99 11.22 -20.04
CA GLN A 109 7.07 11.95 -19.37
C GLN A 109 8.24 11.06 -18.90
N GLY A 110 8.10 9.73 -19.00
CA GLY A 110 9.15 8.77 -18.60
C GLY A 110 9.24 8.47 -17.10
N TYR A 111 8.29 8.93 -16.29
CA TYR A 111 8.22 8.60 -14.87
C TYR A 111 7.69 7.18 -14.63
N LEU A 112 6.82 6.69 -15.50
CA LEU A 112 6.29 5.33 -15.46
C LEU A 112 6.64 4.59 -16.75
N CYS A 113 6.86 3.28 -16.65
CA CYS A 113 7.03 2.43 -17.83
C CYS A 113 5.67 2.09 -18.46
N PRO A 114 5.63 1.82 -19.78
CA PRO A 114 4.42 1.31 -20.43
C PRO A 114 3.97 -0.02 -19.81
N LEU A 115 2.68 -0.11 -19.48
CA LEU A 115 2.08 -1.32 -18.92
C LEU A 115 1.53 -2.20 -20.05
N LYS A 116 1.74 -3.51 -19.91
CA LYS A 116 1.12 -4.54 -20.76
C LYS A 116 0.35 -5.50 -19.85
N SER A 117 -0.96 -5.37 -19.84
CA SER A 117 -1.82 -6.30 -19.11
C SER A 117 -1.83 -7.67 -19.79
N LYS A 118 -1.74 -8.72 -19.00
CA LYS A 118 -1.91 -10.10 -19.45
C LYS A 118 -2.90 -10.80 -18.53
N ALA A 119 -3.89 -11.45 -19.12
CA ALA A 119 -4.79 -12.32 -18.38
C ALA A 119 -4.11 -13.68 -18.19
N GLY A 120 -4.19 -14.25 -16.99
CA GLY A 120 -3.74 -15.60 -16.72
C GLY A 120 -4.54 -16.66 -17.52
N ARG A 121 -3.92 -17.76 -17.86
CA ARG A 121 -4.56 -18.89 -18.56
C ARG A 121 -5.62 -19.56 -17.69
N GLN A 122 -5.36 -19.65 -16.41
CA GLN A 122 -6.32 -20.15 -15.42
C GLN A 122 -6.85 -18.99 -14.60
N LYS A 123 -8.12 -19.08 -14.21
CA LYS A 123 -8.80 -18.10 -13.37
C LYS A 123 -9.29 -18.78 -12.11
N ALA A 124 -9.09 -18.13 -10.97
CA ALA A 124 -9.72 -18.54 -9.73
C ALA A 124 -11.20 -18.12 -9.72
N ASP A 125 -12.07 -18.96 -9.19
CA ASP A 125 -13.46 -18.61 -8.96
C ASP A 125 -13.59 -17.85 -7.64
N THR A 126 -13.76 -16.54 -7.72
CA THR A 126 -13.85 -15.65 -6.56
C THR A 126 -15.28 -15.53 -5.99
N SER A 127 -16.26 -16.23 -6.54
CA SER A 127 -17.68 -16.11 -6.14
C SER A 127 -17.95 -16.56 -4.70
N GLY A 128 -17.09 -17.41 -4.15
CA GLY A 128 -17.18 -17.91 -2.77
C GLY A 128 -16.44 -17.05 -1.73
N LEU A 129 -15.77 -15.98 -2.14
CA LEU A 129 -15.03 -15.12 -1.21
C LEU A 129 -15.95 -14.16 -0.45
N HIS A 130 -15.67 -13.99 0.83
CA HIS A 130 -16.41 -13.06 1.68
C HIS A 130 -15.71 -11.71 1.81
N LEU A 131 -16.51 -10.66 2.02
CA LEU A 131 -16.02 -9.29 2.22
C LEU A 131 -16.03 -8.94 3.71
N ARG A 132 -14.97 -8.30 4.17
CA ARG A 132 -14.86 -7.72 5.50
C ARG A 132 -14.30 -6.30 5.38
N GLY A 133 -15.09 -5.30 5.81
CA GLY A 133 -14.67 -3.89 5.71
C GLY A 133 -14.58 -3.36 4.27
N GLY A 134 -15.20 -4.03 3.30
CA GLY A 134 -15.16 -3.65 1.87
C GLY A 134 -14.04 -4.32 1.07
N GLU A 135 -13.22 -5.16 1.70
CA GLU A 135 -12.16 -5.95 1.08
C GLU A 135 -12.40 -7.45 1.27
N PHE A 136 -11.88 -8.28 0.39
CA PHE A 136 -11.92 -9.72 0.56
C PHE A 136 -11.12 -10.15 1.81
N ILE A 137 -11.59 -11.20 2.48
CA ILE A 137 -10.88 -11.78 3.63
C ILE A 137 -9.56 -12.38 3.12
N ALA A 138 -8.43 -11.85 3.59
CA ALA A 138 -7.08 -12.18 3.08
C ALA A 138 -6.76 -13.69 3.16
N SER A 139 -7.18 -14.37 4.23
CA SER A 139 -6.96 -15.82 4.36
C SER A 139 -7.74 -16.61 3.32
N GLU A 140 -8.97 -16.22 3.00
CA GLU A 140 -9.77 -16.90 1.96
C GLU A 140 -9.16 -16.69 0.57
N VAL A 141 -8.62 -15.48 0.31
CA VAL A 141 -7.90 -15.19 -0.94
C VAL A 141 -6.63 -16.03 -1.02
N GLU A 142 -5.85 -16.14 0.06
CA GLU A 142 -4.66 -16.98 0.10
C GLU A 142 -5.01 -18.45 -0.17
N ASP A 143 -5.99 -19.00 0.52
CA ASP A 143 -6.43 -20.40 0.34
C ASP A 143 -6.91 -20.68 -1.10
N LEU A 144 -7.62 -19.74 -1.71
CA LEU A 144 -8.07 -19.84 -3.09
C LEU A 144 -6.91 -19.79 -4.09
N MET A 145 -5.95 -18.89 -3.88
CA MET A 145 -4.84 -18.68 -4.81
C MET A 145 -3.71 -19.71 -4.65
N ASP A 146 -3.55 -20.31 -3.46
CA ASP A 146 -2.50 -21.28 -3.15
C ASP A 146 -2.88 -22.75 -3.56
N GLN A 147 -3.65 -22.88 -4.63
CA GLN A 147 -3.97 -24.18 -5.21
C GLN A 147 -2.91 -24.60 -6.22
N ASP A 148 -2.43 -25.85 -6.14
CA ASP A 148 -1.36 -26.40 -6.97
C ASP A 148 -1.53 -26.12 -8.46
N ALA A 149 -2.74 -26.30 -8.98
CA ALA A 149 -3.03 -26.07 -10.40
C ALA A 149 -2.88 -24.60 -10.81
N LEU A 150 -3.38 -23.67 -9.98
CA LEU A 150 -3.29 -22.23 -10.22
C LEU A 150 -1.84 -21.76 -10.12
N VAL A 151 -1.14 -22.12 -9.05
CA VAL A 151 0.26 -21.74 -8.82
C VAL A 151 1.17 -22.32 -9.90
N SER A 152 0.95 -23.59 -10.28
CA SER A 152 1.70 -24.23 -11.37
C SER A 152 1.51 -23.53 -12.71
N SER A 153 0.27 -23.15 -13.06
CA SER A 153 -0.03 -22.39 -14.27
C SER A 153 0.63 -21.02 -14.25
N ALA A 154 0.45 -20.28 -13.14
CA ALA A 154 1.03 -18.95 -12.96
C ALA A 154 2.56 -18.95 -13.06
N CYS A 155 3.23 -19.90 -12.41
CA CYS A 155 4.70 -20.04 -12.51
C CYS A 155 5.17 -20.32 -13.94
N SER A 156 4.43 -21.13 -14.71
CA SER A 156 4.76 -21.37 -16.12
C SER A 156 4.65 -20.10 -16.96
N GLU A 157 3.61 -19.32 -16.73
CA GLU A 157 3.40 -18.04 -17.44
C GLU A 157 4.44 -16.98 -17.03
N ILE A 158 4.78 -16.91 -15.73
CA ILE A 158 5.85 -16.03 -15.24
C ILE A 158 7.15 -16.35 -15.99
N ILE A 159 7.57 -17.62 -16.03
CA ILE A 159 8.81 -18.03 -16.71
C ILE A 159 8.76 -17.66 -18.19
N GLU A 160 7.66 -17.96 -18.87
CA GLU A 160 7.49 -17.67 -20.30
C GLU A 160 7.60 -16.15 -20.60
N HIS A 161 6.92 -15.33 -19.79
CA HIS A 161 6.82 -13.89 -20.06
C HIS A 161 7.99 -13.08 -19.53
N THR A 162 8.82 -13.65 -18.68
CA THR A 162 9.96 -12.97 -18.06
C THR A 162 11.32 -13.47 -18.54
N ALA A 163 11.37 -14.38 -19.50
CA ALA A 163 12.61 -14.96 -20.02
C ALA A 163 13.65 -13.92 -20.50
N SER A 164 13.21 -12.74 -20.93
CA SER A 164 14.07 -11.62 -21.33
C SER A 164 14.20 -10.49 -20.29
N ARG A 165 13.78 -10.74 -19.04
CA ARG A 165 13.81 -9.73 -17.98
C ARG A 165 14.99 -9.98 -17.04
N ASN A 166 15.64 -8.88 -16.63
CA ASN A 166 16.74 -8.95 -15.65
C ASN A 166 16.23 -9.10 -14.22
N SER A 167 15.04 -8.58 -13.92
CA SER A 167 14.45 -8.60 -12.59
C SER A 167 12.95 -8.85 -12.68
N VAL A 168 12.43 -9.66 -11.79
CA VAL A 168 11.02 -10.02 -11.72
C VAL A 168 10.56 -9.92 -10.25
N LEU A 169 9.50 -9.17 -10.01
CA LEU A 169 8.86 -9.09 -8.70
C LEU A 169 7.48 -9.73 -8.77
N VAL A 170 7.20 -10.66 -7.88
CA VAL A 170 5.92 -11.37 -7.80
C VAL A 170 5.26 -11.06 -6.46
N PHE A 171 4.05 -10.51 -6.50
CA PHE A 171 3.23 -10.30 -5.31
C PHE A 171 2.29 -11.49 -5.12
N ALA A 172 2.40 -12.15 -3.98
CA ALA A 172 1.55 -13.26 -3.59
C ALA A 172 0.41 -12.82 -2.67
N ALA A 173 -0.65 -13.62 -2.59
CA ALA A 173 -1.81 -13.35 -1.75
C ALA A 173 -1.52 -13.50 -0.24
N GLY A 174 -0.51 -14.29 0.12
CA GLY A 174 -0.08 -14.51 1.49
C GLY A 174 1.29 -15.18 1.55
N ILE A 175 1.77 -15.47 2.77
CA ILE A 175 3.11 -16.02 2.99
C ILE A 175 3.22 -17.46 2.51
N SER A 176 2.20 -18.30 2.73
CA SER A 176 2.15 -19.69 2.24
C SER A 176 2.20 -19.72 0.72
N HIS A 177 1.35 -18.94 0.09
CA HIS A 177 1.32 -18.79 -1.37
C HIS A 177 2.67 -18.29 -1.94
N ALA A 178 3.32 -17.33 -1.27
CA ALA A 178 4.65 -16.84 -1.68
C ALA A 178 5.72 -17.95 -1.64
N ARG A 179 5.73 -18.74 -0.57
CA ARG A 179 6.64 -19.90 -0.43
C ARG A 179 6.40 -20.98 -1.47
N HIS A 180 5.14 -21.24 -1.80
CA HIS A 180 4.77 -22.21 -2.84
C HIS A 180 5.28 -21.73 -4.21
N ILE A 181 5.03 -20.48 -4.59
CA ILE A 181 5.56 -19.88 -5.81
C ILE A 181 7.09 -19.94 -5.84
N GLN A 182 7.77 -19.53 -4.76
CA GLN A 182 9.23 -19.60 -4.63
C GLN A 182 9.75 -20.98 -4.92
N THR A 183 9.19 -22.00 -4.26
CA THR A 183 9.58 -23.39 -4.40
C THR A 183 9.47 -23.88 -5.86
N LEU A 184 8.33 -23.61 -6.49
CA LEU A 184 8.10 -24.01 -7.87
C LEU A 184 8.98 -23.28 -8.87
N LEU A 185 9.20 -21.97 -8.70
CA LEU A 185 10.09 -21.22 -9.57
C LEU A 185 11.53 -21.69 -9.45
N GLN A 186 12.05 -21.93 -8.23
CA GLN A 186 13.40 -22.47 -8.01
C GLN A 186 13.58 -23.84 -8.67
N GLN A 187 12.58 -24.74 -8.52
CA GLN A 187 12.63 -26.08 -9.11
C GLN A 187 12.65 -26.03 -10.65
N ARG A 188 11.87 -25.12 -11.26
CA ARG A 188 11.72 -25.04 -12.71
C ARG A 188 12.83 -24.28 -13.41
N THR A 189 13.32 -23.21 -12.79
CA THR A 189 14.34 -22.33 -13.39
C THR A 189 15.74 -22.67 -12.96
N ARG A 190 15.90 -23.38 -11.85
CA ARG A 190 17.19 -23.63 -11.17
C ARG A 190 17.92 -22.34 -10.78
N GLN A 191 17.18 -21.25 -10.66
CA GLN A 191 17.67 -19.93 -10.20
C GLN A 191 17.30 -19.73 -8.75
N GLU A 192 18.09 -18.91 -8.06
CA GLU A 192 17.72 -18.43 -6.74
C GLU A 192 16.53 -17.47 -6.83
N VAL A 193 15.54 -17.66 -5.98
CA VAL A 193 14.34 -16.82 -5.89
C VAL A 193 14.25 -16.28 -4.46
N GLY A 194 14.46 -14.99 -4.31
CA GLY A 194 14.33 -14.30 -3.02
C GLY A 194 12.90 -14.32 -2.51
N LEU A 195 12.72 -14.33 -1.19
CA LEU A 195 11.42 -14.22 -0.52
C LEU A 195 11.47 -13.05 0.48
N VAL A 196 10.59 -12.10 0.31
CA VAL A 196 10.41 -10.99 1.26
C VAL A 196 9.05 -11.09 1.91
N THR A 197 9.03 -11.06 3.24
CA THR A 197 7.80 -11.06 4.06
C THR A 197 7.82 -9.90 5.04
N GLY A 198 6.73 -9.74 5.82
CA GLY A 198 6.67 -8.75 6.90
C GLY A 198 7.80 -8.90 7.94
N ASP A 199 8.24 -10.12 8.17
CA ASP A 199 9.25 -10.46 9.18
C ASP A 199 10.69 -10.38 8.66
N THR A 200 10.90 -10.17 7.33
CA THR A 200 12.23 -10.06 6.73
C THR A 200 12.94 -8.78 7.24
N PRO A 201 14.11 -8.89 7.88
CA PRO A 201 14.85 -7.73 8.38
C PRO A 201 15.21 -6.73 7.28
N ALA A 202 15.28 -5.44 7.63
CA ALA A 202 15.55 -4.37 6.65
C ALA A 202 16.90 -4.54 5.91
N GLY A 203 17.94 -5.04 6.60
CA GLY A 203 19.24 -5.32 5.99
C GLY A 203 19.15 -6.43 4.94
N GLU A 204 18.46 -7.52 5.24
CA GLU A 204 18.27 -8.65 4.32
C GLU A 204 17.44 -8.25 3.10
N ARG A 205 16.43 -7.38 3.28
CA ARG A 205 15.63 -6.85 2.15
C ARG A 205 16.45 -6.04 1.15
N ALA A 206 17.55 -5.43 1.59
CA ALA A 206 18.41 -4.61 0.75
C ALA A 206 19.42 -5.45 -0.07
N GLU A 207 19.61 -6.71 0.33
CA GLU A 207 20.53 -7.65 -0.32
C GLU A 207 19.83 -8.54 -1.37
N LEU A 208 18.50 -8.62 -1.32
CA LEU A 208 17.65 -9.36 -2.25
C LEU A 208 17.22 -8.51 -3.45
#